data_5968712bf25ddc3e6c4c1a9ca9a6a159
#
_entry.id   5968712bf25ddc3e6c4c1a9ca9a6a159
#
_cell.length_a   1.000
_cell.length_b   1.000
_cell.length_c   1.000
_cell.angle_alpha   90.00
_cell.angle_beta   90.00
_cell.angle_gamma   90.00
#
_symmetry.space_group_name_H-M   'P 1'
#
loop_
_entity.id
_entity.type
_entity.pdbx_description
1 polymer ?
#
loop_
_entity_poly.entity_id
_entity_poly.type
_entity_poly.pdbx_seq_one_letter_code
_entity_poly.pdbx_strand_id
1 'polypeptide(L)'
;MKKILFLLFISLSLSAQKTTTMVSINLSESHIHWLGKKITGQHEGKIDLLSGTLIMDNGLLMGGDFVVDMSSLAATDLNGKSAKKLEESLKSKEWFDVDNHPQAKLVFTSVVIQDEGLYDITGDFTIKGITNPAAFELQVNDLEVKAKVIIDRTLYNILHGSDSFFGNLKDKVIYNDFEINVNLIL
;
A
#
# COMPACT_ATOMS: atom_id res chain seq x y z
N MET A 1 15.82 75.66 12.22
CA MET A 1 16.49 74.46 11.67
C MET A 1 15.62 73.25 12.20
N LYS A 2 14.80 72.69 11.30
CA LYS A 2 13.92 71.53 11.66
C LYS A 2 14.70 70.22 11.37
N LYS A 3 14.97 69.43 12.40
CA LYS A 3 15.56 68.10 12.26
C LYS A 3 14.46 67.10 11.90
N ILE A 4 14.51 66.51 10.67
CA ILE A 4 13.65 65.45 10.22
C ILE A 4 14.26 64.15 10.72
N LEU A 5 13.53 63.42 11.58
CA LEU A 5 13.89 62.11 12.10
C LEU A 5 13.33 61.07 11.11
N PHE A 6 14.20 60.37 10.37
CA PHE A 6 13.86 59.33 9.43
C PHE A 6 13.74 58.01 10.22
N LEU A 7 12.50 57.56 10.45
CA LEU A 7 12.23 56.27 11.05
C LEU A 7 12.38 55.18 9.98
N LEU A 8 13.42 54.36 10.08
CA LEU A 8 13.68 53.22 9.21
C LEU A 8 12.81 52.04 9.71
N PHE A 9 11.72 51.74 9.01
CA PHE A 9 10.93 50.54 9.25
C PHE A 9 11.67 49.33 8.64
N ILE A 10 12.31 48.52 9.48
CA ILE A 10 12.84 47.22 9.08
C ILE A 10 11.67 46.24 9.11
N SER A 11 11.12 45.89 7.96
CA SER A 11 10.15 44.79 7.81
C SER A 11 10.87 43.47 7.95
N LEU A 12 10.71 42.79 9.08
CA LEU A 12 11.19 41.44 9.30
C LEU A 12 10.27 40.51 8.54
N SER A 13 10.69 40.06 7.36
CA SER A 13 9.98 39.01 6.60
C SER A 13 10.21 37.68 7.32
N LEU A 14 9.23 37.18 8.06
CA LEU A 14 9.22 35.84 8.64
C LEU A 14 8.98 34.86 7.47
N SER A 15 10.02 34.28 6.93
CA SER A 15 9.89 33.15 6.00
C SER A 15 9.46 31.94 6.81
N ALA A 16 8.22 31.48 6.64
CA ALA A 16 7.79 30.20 7.16
C ALA A 16 8.66 29.11 6.50
N GLN A 17 9.52 28.48 7.28
CA GLN A 17 10.29 27.33 6.82
C GLN A 17 9.32 26.17 6.60
N LYS A 18 9.24 25.70 5.36
CA LYS A 18 8.52 24.50 4.98
C LYS A 18 9.23 23.30 5.63
N THR A 19 8.57 22.63 6.57
CA THR A 19 9.15 21.51 7.31
C THR A 19 8.60 20.21 6.74
N THR A 20 9.29 19.67 5.73
CA THR A 20 9.01 18.32 5.23
C THR A 20 9.72 17.33 6.13
N THR A 21 8.97 16.37 6.68
CA THR A 21 9.48 15.28 7.51
C THR A 21 9.18 13.93 6.88
N MET A 22 10.10 12.99 7.05
CA MET A 22 9.87 11.57 6.71
C MET A 22 9.52 10.82 7.99
N VAL A 23 8.37 10.15 7.99
CA VAL A 23 7.91 9.32 9.09
C VAL A 23 8.07 7.86 8.70
N SER A 24 8.89 7.13 9.42
CA SER A 24 9.12 5.70 9.19
C SER A 24 8.07 4.86 9.91
N ILE A 25 7.63 3.80 9.25
CA ILE A 25 6.66 2.85 9.81
C ILE A 25 7.36 1.92 10.80
N ASN A 26 6.71 1.64 11.93
CA ASN A 26 7.10 0.59 12.87
C ASN A 26 6.74 -0.78 12.30
N LEU A 27 7.71 -1.44 11.67
CA LEU A 27 7.50 -2.70 10.96
C LEU A 27 7.02 -3.83 11.87
N SER A 28 7.46 -3.84 13.13
CA SER A 28 7.18 -4.94 14.07
C SER A 28 5.75 -4.93 14.62
N GLU A 29 5.09 -3.77 14.59
CA GLU A 29 3.73 -3.58 15.08
C GLU A 29 2.72 -3.39 13.94
N SER A 30 3.22 -3.31 12.70
CA SER A 30 2.40 -3.11 11.51
C SER A 30 1.94 -4.43 10.91
N HIS A 31 0.72 -4.44 10.38
CA HIS A 31 0.10 -5.65 9.84
C HIS A 31 -0.53 -5.38 8.48
N ILE A 32 -0.26 -6.27 7.53
CA ILE A 32 -0.89 -6.31 6.21
C ILE A 32 -1.56 -7.66 6.04
N HIS A 33 -2.88 -7.66 5.84
CA HIS A 33 -3.70 -8.84 5.59
C HIS A 33 -4.18 -8.87 4.15
N TRP A 34 -4.09 -10.02 3.51
CA TRP A 34 -4.65 -10.25 2.19
C TRP A 34 -5.87 -11.17 2.26
N LEU A 35 -6.82 -10.98 1.35
CA LEU A 35 -8.01 -11.79 1.18
C LEU A 35 -8.24 -12.07 -0.30
N GLY A 36 -8.18 -13.35 -0.68
CA GLY A 36 -8.49 -13.85 -2.01
C GLY A 36 -9.78 -14.67 -2.01
N LYS A 37 -10.66 -14.42 -2.98
CA LYS A 37 -11.98 -15.06 -3.06
C LYS A 37 -12.11 -15.90 -4.32
N LYS A 38 -12.87 -16.97 -4.20
CA LYS A 38 -13.33 -17.84 -5.31
C LYS A 38 -14.82 -18.16 -5.13
N ILE A 39 -15.47 -18.70 -6.16
CA ILE A 39 -16.91 -19.04 -6.08
C ILE A 39 -17.22 -19.95 -4.88
N THR A 40 -16.33 -20.89 -4.54
CA THR A 40 -16.57 -21.90 -3.49
C THR A 40 -16.01 -21.54 -2.12
N GLY A 41 -15.48 -20.33 -1.93
CA GLY A 41 -14.91 -19.91 -0.64
C GLY A 41 -13.86 -18.81 -0.79
N GLN A 42 -13.08 -18.64 0.25
CA GLN A 42 -12.03 -17.63 0.31
C GLN A 42 -10.84 -18.16 1.07
N HIS A 43 -9.69 -17.51 0.90
CA HIS A 43 -8.51 -17.70 1.73
C HIS A 43 -7.98 -16.33 2.14
N GLU A 44 -7.41 -16.27 3.33
CA GLU A 44 -6.81 -15.07 3.87
C GLU A 44 -5.48 -15.35 4.53
N GLY A 45 -4.70 -14.29 4.69
CA GLY A 45 -3.41 -14.41 5.30
C GLY A 45 -2.73 -13.08 5.54
N LYS A 46 -1.44 -13.15 5.77
CA LYS A 46 -0.59 -11.98 6.04
C LYS A 46 0.59 -11.92 5.10
N ILE A 47 1.17 -10.72 5.03
CA ILE A 47 2.43 -10.45 4.36
C ILE A 47 3.16 -9.36 5.15
N ASP A 48 4.47 -9.45 5.27
CA ASP A 48 5.26 -8.56 6.09
C ASP A 48 5.80 -7.38 5.27
N LEU A 49 5.86 -6.20 5.90
CA LEU A 49 6.45 -5.00 5.34
C LEU A 49 7.97 -5.03 5.53
N LEU A 50 8.75 -4.74 4.48
CA LEU A 50 10.20 -4.56 4.55
C LEU A 50 10.61 -3.12 4.86
N SER A 51 9.88 -2.17 4.30
CA SER A 51 10.05 -0.74 4.56
C SER A 51 8.77 0.02 4.28
N GLY A 52 8.58 1.12 4.99
CA GLY A 52 7.49 2.03 4.75
C GLY A 52 7.85 3.43 5.24
N THR A 53 7.57 4.43 4.44
CA THR A 53 7.84 5.83 4.74
C THR A 53 6.66 6.68 4.29
N LEU A 54 6.21 7.59 5.15
CA LEU A 54 5.31 8.68 4.80
C LEU A 54 6.09 9.98 4.69
N ILE A 55 5.74 10.79 3.70
CA ILE A 55 6.28 12.14 3.52
C ILE A 55 5.22 13.11 4.02
N MET A 56 5.54 13.86 5.07
CA MET A 56 4.64 14.82 5.70
C MET A 56 5.15 16.25 5.51
N ASP A 57 4.27 17.20 5.27
CA ASP A 57 4.57 18.64 5.25
C ASP A 57 3.59 19.37 6.18
N ASN A 58 4.12 19.96 7.26
CA ASN A 58 3.31 20.64 8.29
C ASN A 58 2.13 19.77 8.82
N GLY A 59 2.36 18.46 9.03
CA GLY A 59 1.36 17.51 9.51
C GLY A 59 0.40 16.97 8.45
N LEU A 60 0.53 17.39 7.19
CA LEU A 60 -0.27 16.89 6.08
C LEU A 60 0.51 15.83 5.30
N LEU A 61 -0.16 14.77 4.90
CA LEU A 61 0.43 13.74 4.04
C LEU A 61 0.65 14.29 2.64
N MET A 62 1.86 14.11 2.11
CA MET A 62 2.29 14.57 0.79
C MET A 62 2.74 13.43 -0.13
N GLY A 63 3.06 12.26 0.45
CA GLY A 63 3.56 11.12 -0.30
C GLY A 63 3.84 9.92 0.60
N GLY A 64 4.24 8.81 -0.01
CA GLY A 64 4.65 7.61 0.70
C GLY A 64 5.22 6.56 -0.24
N ASP A 65 6.08 5.70 0.30
CA ASP A 65 6.60 4.54 -0.38
C ASP A 65 6.67 3.34 0.57
N PHE A 66 6.40 2.15 0.02
CA PHE A 66 6.29 0.93 0.80
C PHE A 66 6.84 -0.25 -0.01
N VAL A 67 7.53 -1.15 0.69
CA VAL A 67 8.04 -2.40 0.12
C VAL A 67 7.61 -3.55 1.02
N VAL A 68 7.00 -4.58 0.44
CA VAL A 68 6.61 -5.81 1.13
C VAL A 68 7.49 -6.98 0.71
N ASP A 69 7.72 -7.91 1.66
CA ASP A 69 8.43 -9.17 1.44
C ASP A 69 7.45 -10.23 0.92
N MET A 70 7.48 -10.50 -0.37
CA MET A 70 6.62 -11.54 -0.98
C MET A 70 6.96 -12.95 -0.46
N SER A 71 8.16 -13.18 0.07
CA SER A 71 8.56 -14.45 0.65
C SER A 71 7.87 -14.74 1.99
N SER A 72 7.45 -13.69 2.71
CA SER A 72 6.72 -13.77 3.97
C SER A 72 5.24 -14.14 3.84
N LEU A 73 4.71 -14.17 2.60
CA LEU A 73 3.31 -14.49 2.32
C LEU A 73 2.93 -15.82 3.00
N ALA A 74 1.96 -15.74 3.91
CA ALA A 74 1.48 -16.87 4.71
C ALA A 74 -0.05 -16.88 4.78
N ALA A 75 -0.65 -18.08 4.76
CA ALA A 75 -2.07 -18.30 4.99
C ALA A 75 -2.35 -18.35 6.51
N THR A 76 -3.46 -17.73 6.95
CA THR A 76 -3.86 -17.70 8.36
C THR A 76 -5.18 -18.44 8.63
N ASP A 77 -5.94 -18.72 7.59
CA ASP A 77 -7.20 -19.48 7.65
C ASP A 77 -7.01 -20.99 7.53
N LEU A 78 -5.80 -21.46 7.20
CA LEU A 78 -5.46 -22.86 7.04
C LEU A 78 -4.33 -23.29 7.99
N ASN A 79 -4.19 -24.60 8.21
CA ASN A 79 -3.14 -25.14 9.04
C ASN A 79 -2.39 -26.31 8.37
N GLY A 80 -1.14 -26.52 8.79
CA GLY A 80 -0.32 -27.67 8.44
C GLY A 80 -0.10 -27.82 6.92
N LYS A 81 -0.38 -29.00 6.36
CA LYS A 81 -0.11 -29.29 4.95
C LYS A 81 -0.96 -28.45 3.99
N SER A 82 -2.18 -28.07 4.38
CA SER A 82 -3.05 -27.26 3.53
C SER A 82 -2.58 -25.83 3.41
N ALA A 83 -2.16 -25.22 4.52
CA ALA A 83 -1.54 -23.89 4.50
C ALA A 83 -0.30 -23.89 3.61
N LYS A 84 0.63 -24.83 3.85
CA LYS A 84 1.87 -24.95 3.07
C LYS A 84 1.61 -25.08 1.57
N LYS A 85 0.64 -25.92 1.18
CA LYS A 85 0.28 -26.12 -0.23
C LYS A 85 -0.26 -24.84 -0.88
N LEU A 86 -1.08 -24.07 -0.16
CA LEU A 86 -1.59 -22.78 -0.66
C LEU A 86 -0.45 -21.76 -0.80
N GLU A 87 0.40 -21.63 0.22
CA GLU A 87 1.54 -20.71 0.21
C GLU A 87 2.52 -21.04 -0.93
N GLU A 88 2.88 -22.31 -1.13
CA GLU A 88 3.71 -22.76 -2.24
C GLU A 88 3.07 -22.42 -3.60
N SER A 89 1.75 -22.61 -3.72
CA SER A 89 1.01 -22.24 -4.93
C SER A 89 1.07 -20.75 -5.18
N LEU A 90 0.76 -19.91 -4.18
CA LEU A 90 0.79 -18.45 -4.31
C LEU A 90 2.19 -17.91 -4.62
N LYS A 91 3.25 -18.53 -4.08
CA LYS A 91 4.65 -18.15 -4.35
C LYS A 91 5.15 -18.61 -5.72
N SER A 92 4.47 -19.56 -6.37
CA SER A 92 4.88 -20.14 -7.65
C SER A 92 4.86 -19.12 -8.80
N LYS A 93 5.51 -19.53 -9.93
CA LYS A 93 5.58 -18.74 -11.18
C LYS A 93 4.20 -18.41 -11.76
N GLU A 94 3.21 -19.28 -11.57
CA GLU A 94 1.84 -19.09 -12.07
C GLU A 94 1.10 -17.97 -11.33
N TRP A 95 1.52 -17.70 -10.07
CA TRP A 95 0.98 -16.65 -9.24
C TRP A 95 1.96 -15.48 -9.13
N PHE A 96 2.55 -15.27 -7.98
CA PHE A 96 3.38 -14.10 -7.70
C PHE A 96 4.83 -14.23 -8.15
N ASP A 97 5.28 -15.44 -8.55
CA ASP A 97 6.66 -15.70 -9.02
C ASP A 97 7.72 -15.15 -8.06
N VAL A 98 7.59 -15.49 -6.79
CA VAL A 98 8.34 -14.88 -5.68
C VAL A 98 9.86 -15.08 -5.83
N ASP A 99 10.30 -16.19 -6.41
CA ASP A 99 11.73 -16.46 -6.66
C ASP A 99 12.37 -15.40 -7.57
N ASN A 100 11.61 -14.89 -8.55
CA ASN A 100 12.09 -13.85 -9.47
C ASN A 100 11.65 -12.44 -9.02
N HIS A 101 10.59 -12.34 -8.23
CA HIS A 101 10.00 -11.09 -7.75
C HIS A 101 9.78 -11.13 -6.23
N PRO A 102 10.87 -11.12 -5.43
CA PRO A 102 10.77 -11.28 -3.96
C PRO A 102 10.14 -10.07 -3.25
N GLN A 103 9.89 -8.98 -3.97
CA GLN A 103 9.32 -7.76 -3.42
C GLN A 103 8.16 -7.26 -4.27
N ALA A 104 7.13 -6.72 -3.62
CA ALA A 104 6.15 -5.83 -4.22
C ALA A 104 6.30 -4.42 -3.63
N LYS A 105 5.93 -3.40 -4.42
CA LYS A 105 6.15 -1.99 -4.06
C LYS A 105 4.90 -1.17 -4.29
N LEU A 106 4.74 -0.14 -3.49
CA LEU A 106 3.76 0.92 -3.66
C LEU A 106 4.45 2.27 -3.52
N VAL A 107 4.23 3.16 -4.50
CA VAL A 107 4.68 4.55 -4.45
C VAL A 107 3.48 5.45 -4.69
N PHE A 108 3.22 6.38 -3.79
CA PHE A 108 2.13 7.35 -3.98
C PHE A 108 2.46 8.33 -5.11
N THR A 109 1.56 8.44 -6.07
CA THR A 109 1.68 9.35 -7.22
C THR A 109 0.76 10.56 -7.09
N SER A 110 -0.32 10.44 -6.30
CA SER A 110 -1.23 11.53 -5.96
C SER A 110 -1.75 11.37 -4.54
N VAL A 111 -1.84 12.48 -3.82
CA VAL A 111 -2.42 12.58 -2.48
C VAL A 111 -3.41 13.73 -2.48
N VAL A 112 -4.69 13.46 -2.26
CA VAL A 112 -5.77 14.45 -2.21
C VAL A 112 -6.42 14.39 -0.84
N ILE A 113 -6.40 15.51 -0.13
CA ILE A 113 -7.02 15.63 1.20
C ILE A 113 -8.54 15.67 1.03
N GLN A 114 -9.25 14.78 1.71
CA GLN A 114 -10.72 14.77 1.75
C GLN A 114 -11.24 15.41 3.05
N ASP A 115 -10.63 15.05 4.18
CA ASP A 115 -10.96 15.56 5.50
C ASP A 115 -9.72 15.43 6.41
N GLU A 116 -9.82 15.85 7.67
CA GLU A 116 -8.74 15.68 8.65
C GLU A 116 -8.38 14.20 8.80
N GLY A 117 -7.14 13.88 8.43
CA GLY A 117 -6.62 12.51 8.46
C GLY A 117 -7.18 11.57 7.38
N LEU A 118 -8.00 12.04 6.45
CA LEU A 118 -8.60 11.25 5.37
C LEU A 118 -8.10 11.72 4.00
N TYR A 119 -7.56 10.79 3.21
CA TYR A 119 -6.91 11.07 1.95
C TYR A 119 -7.37 10.10 0.85
N ASP A 120 -7.62 10.63 -0.35
CA ASP A 120 -7.67 9.83 -1.56
C ASP A 120 -6.27 9.71 -2.14
N ILE A 121 -5.80 8.49 -2.26
CA ILE A 121 -4.49 8.17 -2.78
C ILE A 121 -4.62 7.55 -4.16
N THR A 122 -3.78 7.97 -5.09
CA THR A 122 -3.42 7.16 -6.25
C THR A 122 -1.98 6.72 -6.06
N GLY A 123 -1.70 5.44 -6.24
CA GLY A 123 -0.36 4.89 -6.09
C GLY A 123 -0.03 3.89 -7.18
N ASP A 124 1.24 3.85 -7.57
CA ASP A 124 1.80 2.87 -8.48
C ASP A 124 2.17 1.61 -7.70
N PHE A 125 1.44 0.52 -7.95
CA PHE A 125 1.74 -0.80 -7.42
C PHE A 125 2.61 -1.57 -8.40
N THR A 126 3.77 -2.02 -7.95
CA THR A 126 4.62 -2.94 -8.70
C THR A 126 4.53 -4.34 -8.10
N ILE A 127 3.88 -5.25 -8.82
CA ILE A 127 3.67 -6.64 -8.41
C ILE A 127 4.16 -7.54 -9.55
N LYS A 128 4.92 -8.57 -9.25
CA LYS A 128 5.47 -9.50 -10.26
C LYS A 128 6.20 -8.76 -11.40
N GLY A 129 6.90 -7.67 -11.07
CA GLY A 129 7.66 -6.83 -12.02
C GLY A 129 6.82 -5.94 -12.92
N ILE A 130 5.49 -5.92 -12.78
CA ILE A 130 4.56 -5.09 -13.56
C ILE A 130 4.04 -3.97 -12.67
N THR A 131 4.00 -2.74 -13.20
CA THR A 131 3.51 -1.56 -12.47
C THR A 131 2.18 -1.10 -13.04
N ASN A 132 1.18 -0.95 -12.17
CA ASN A 132 -0.12 -0.38 -12.52
C ASN A 132 -0.60 0.57 -11.41
N PRO A 133 -1.32 1.65 -11.76
CA PRO A 133 -1.92 2.53 -10.77
C PRO A 133 -3.17 1.89 -10.14
N ALA A 134 -3.38 2.18 -8.86
CA ALA A 134 -4.65 1.93 -8.19
C ALA A 134 -4.97 3.09 -7.24
N ALA A 135 -6.27 3.35 -7.07
CA ALA A 135 -6.78 4.37 -6.17
C ALA A 135 -7.41 3.72 -4.94
N PHE A 136 -7.21 4.33 -3.78
CA PHE A 136 -7.75 3.88 -2.51
C PHE A 136 -7.82 5.02 -1.50
N GLU A 137 -8.66 4.84 -0.49
CA GLU A 137 -8.76 5.74 0.66
C GLU A 137 -7.72 5.35 1.72
N LEU A 138 -7.05 6.36 2.27
CA LEU A 138 -6.08 6.21 3.35
C LEU A 138 -6.49 7.06 4.53
N GLN A 139 -6.61 6.44 5.69
CA GLN A 139 -6.84 7.13 6.96
C GLN A 139 -5.53 7.18 7.75
N VAL A 140 -5.12 8.38 8.16
CA VAL A 140 -3.90 8.64 8.93
C VAL A 140 -4.28 9.36 10.21
N ASN A 141 -3.80 8.90 11.34
CA ASN A 141 -3.82 9.63 12.62
C ASN A 141 -2.41 9.63 13.24
N ASP A 142 -2.25 10.20 14.43
CA ASP A 142 -0.93 10.35 15.08
C ASP A 142 -0.22 9.03 15.38
N LEU A 143 -0.91 7.89 15.38
CA LEU A 143 -0.40 6.59 15.81
C LEU A 143 -0.43 5.54 14.71
N GLU A 144 -1.37 5.64 13.77
CA GLU A 144 -1.63 4.56 12.82
C GLU A 144 -2.10 5.06 11.45
N VAL A 145 -1.88 4.21 10.46
CA VAL A 145 -2.35 4.38 9.08
C VAL A 145 -3.19 3.18 8.70
N LYS A 146 -4.39 3.42 8.20
CA LYS A 146 -5.31 2.37 7.74
C LYS A 146 -5.69 2.56 6.28
N ALA A 147 -5.76 1.45 5.56
CA ALA A 147 -6.29 1.42 4.20
C ALA A 147 -6.90 0.07 3.88
N LYS A 148 -7.87 0.10 2.96
CA LYS A 148 -8.35 -1.08 2.26
C LYS A 148 -8.12 -0.87 0.76
N VAL A 149 -7.30 -1.72 0.17
CA VAL A 149 -6.96 -1.64 -1.25
C VAL A 149 -7.53 -2.85 -1.98
N ILE A 150 -8.14 -2.61 -3.13
CA ILE A 150 -8.62 -3.65 -4.05
C ILE A 150 -7.69 -3.68 -5.25
N ILE A 151 -7.15 -4.84 -5.56
CA ILE A 151 -6.19 -5.04 -6.65
C ILE A 151 -6.74 -6.09 -7.62
N ASP A 152 -6.87 -5.72 -8.89
CA ASP A 152 -7.09 -6.70 -9.98
C ASP A 152 -5.75 -7.37 -10.32
N ARG A 153 -5.62 -8.64 -9.93
CA ARG A 153 -4.40 -9.44 -10.15
C ARG A 153 -4.08 -9.68 -11.63
N THR A 154 -5.08 -9.62 -12.49
CA THR A 154 -4.89 -9.88 -13.92
C THR A 154 -4.07 -8.79 -14.61
N LEU A 155 -4.08 -7.57 -14.07
CA LEU A 155 -3.22 -6.46 -14.51
C LEU A 155 -1.71 -6.75 -14.28
N TYR A 156 -1.39 -7.72 -13.42
CA TYR A 156 -0.02 -8.15 -13.09
C TYR A 156 0.32 -9.52 -13.70
N ASN A 157 -0.41 -9.93 -14.74
CA ASN A 157 -0.23 -11.22 -15.42
C ASN A 157 -0.37 -12.43 -14.46
N ILE A 158 -1.26 -12.32 -13.46
CA ILE A 158 -1.65 -13.40 -12.56
C ILE A 158 -3.03 -13.90 -12.99
N LEU A 159 -3.05 -14.82 -13.98
CA LEU A 159 -4.25 -15.20 -14.70
C LEU A 159 -4.89 -16.50 -14.20
N HIS A 160 -4.20 -17.25 -13.34
CA HIS A 160 -4.65 -18.57 -12.87
C HIS A 160 -6.09 -18.55 -12.34
N GLY A 161 -6.97 -19.41 -12.88
CA GLY A 161 -8.36 -19.52 -12.45
C GLY A 161 -9.24 -18.29 -12.74
N SER A 162 -8.79 -17.32 -13.55
CA SER A 162 -9.60 -16.18 -13.97
C SER A 162 -10.59 -16.58 -15.06
N ASP A 163 -11.88 -16.29 -14.88
CA ASP A 163 -12.91 -16.51 -15.91
C ASP A 163 -12.82 -15.52 -17.08
N SER A 164 -12.18 -14.38 -16.88
CA SER A 164 -11.89 -13.41 -17.96
C SER A 164 -10.92 -13.95 -19.01
N PHE A 165 -10.09 -14.95 -18.65
CA PHE A 165 -9.05 -15.52 -19.51
C PHE A 165 -9.27 -17.00 -19.83
N PHE A 166 -10.01 -17.74 -19.00
CA PHE A 166 -10.26 -19.16 -19.17
C PHE A 166 -11.76 -19.45 -19.08
N GLY A 167 -12.38 -19.80 -20.22
CA GLY A 167 -13.79 -20.18 -20.24
C GLY A 167 -14.06 -21.54 -19.55
N ASN A 168 -15.31 -21.73 -19.09
CA ASN A 168 -15.81 -23.02 -18.52
C ASN A 168 -15.16 -23.48 -17.20
N LEU A 169 -14.63 -22.57 -16.40
CA LEU A 169 -14.04 -22.90 -15.09
C LEU A 169 -15.07 -23.34 -14.06
N LYS A 170 -16.35 -22.96 -14.21
CA LYS A 170 -17.46 -23.26 -13.29
C LYS A 170 -17.10 -22.86 -11.84
N ASP A 171 -17.15 -23.82 -10.91
CA ASP A 171 -16.83 -23.68 -9.49
C ASP A 171 -15.34 -23.46 -9.18
N LYS A 172 -14.46 -23.53 -10.20
CA LYS A 172 -13.02 -23.29 -10.07
C LYS A 172 -12.62 -21.84 -10.29
N VAL A 173 -13.56 -20.95 -10.61
CA VAL A 173 -13.29 -19.52 -10.79
C VAL A 173 -12.75 -18.90 -9.52
N ILE A 174 -11.61 -18.21 -9.67
CA ILE A 174 -11.00 -17.36 -8.65
C ILE A 174 -11.21 -15.92 -9.10
N TYR A 175 -11.81 -15.08 -8.26
CA TYR A 175 -12.06 -13.68 -8.61
C TYR A 175 -10.77 -12.95 -8.94
N ASN A 176 -10.86 -12.00 -9.86
CA ASN A 176 -9.70 -11.22 -10.29
C ASN A 176 -9.22 -10.29 -9.18
N ASP A 177 -10.15 -9.76 -8.41
CA ASP A 177 -9.86 -8.86 -7.32
C ASP A 177 -9.42 -9.61 -6.07
N PHE A 178 -8.37 -9.10 -5.43
CA PHE A 178 -8.02 -9.44 -4.07
C PHE A 178 -7.97 -8.17 -3.21
N GLU A 179 -8.22 -8.33 -1.92
CA GLU A 179 -8.27 -7.24 -0.95
C GLU A 179 -6.99 -7.23 -0.12
N ILE A 180 -6.45 -6.04 0.11
CA ILE A 180 -5.36 -5.80 1.05
C ILE A 180 -5.88 -4.87 2.14
N ASN A 181 -5.90 -5.36 3.38
CA ASN A 181 -6.24 -4.57 4.55
C ASN A 181 -4.94 -4.22 5.29
N VAL A 182 -4.70 -2.94 5.44
CA VAL A 182 -3.46 -2.36 5.96
C VAL A 182 -3.74 -1.71 7.29
N ASN A 183 -2.92 -2.02 8.29
CA ASN A 183 -2.84 -1.31 9.55
C ASN A 183 -1.35 -1.13 9.91
N LEU A 184 -0.84 0.08 9.71
CA LEU A 184 0.55 0.42 9.98
C LEU A 184 0.62 1.34 11.20
N ILE A 185 1.68 1.15 11.99
CA ILE A 185 1.98 1.94 13.19
C ILE A 185 3.11 2.92 12.88
N LEU A 186 2.93 4.18 13.31
CA LEU A 186 3.88 5.28 13.13
C LEU A 186 4.90 5.37 14.25
#